data_3e0d94469b52a99a2e0ddc058fff2c91
#
_entry.id   3e0d94469b52a99a2e0ddc058fff2c91
#
_cell.length_a   1.000
_cell.length_b   1.000
_cell.length_c   1.000
_cell.angle_alpha   90.00
_cell.angle_beta   90.00
_cell.angle_gamma   90.00
#
_symmetry.space_group_name_H-M   'P 1'
#
loop_
_entity.id
_entity.type
_entity.pdbx_description
1 polymer ?
#
loop_
_entity_poly.entity_id
_entity_poly.type
_entity_poly.pdbx_seq_one_letter_code
_entity_poly.pdbx_strand_id
1 'polypeptide(L)'
;SDYRSALIQGKILAKKGLWISEFRIESGLNCGGHAFATDGLLLGPILEEFKNKKTQLLAELFNLCNAALTEKGIHTFALLPQMKITVQGGIGTAKENSFLLEHYGLDGTGWGSPFLLVPEATNVDDETIKELATAEKTDYYLSNASPLGVPFNNFRKSSAEKQRKKRMDG
;
A
#
# COMPACT_ATOMS: atom_id res chain seq x y z
N SER A 1 1.38 4.22 0.16
CA SER A 1 1.65 5.64 -0.11
C SER A 1 2.10 5.82 -1.55
N ASP A 2 1.73 6.93 -2.20
CA ASP A 2 2.29 7.32 -3.49
C ASP A 2 3.68 7.97 -3.32
N TYR A 3 4.39 8.22 -4.42
CA TYR A 3 5.74 8.77 -4.40
C TYR A 3 5.80 10.18 -3.77
N ARG A 4 4.84 11.05 -4.08
CA ARG A 4 4.78 12.42 -3.54
C ARG A 4 4.60 12.39 -2.03
N SER A 5 3.68 11.60 -1.52
CA SER A 5 3.45 11.44 -0.09
C SER A 5 4.67 10.86 0.62
N ALA A 6 5.31 9.84 0.03
CA ALA A 6 6.54 9.23 0.55
C ALA A 6 7.68 10.24 0.62
N LEU A 7 7.88 11.03 -0.43
CA LEU A 7 8.91 12.06 -0.49
C LEU A 7 8.71 13.13 0.59
N ILE A 8 7.49 13.65 0.74
CA ILE A 8 7.18 14.68 1.73
C ILE A 8 7.39 14.15 3.15
N GLN A 9 6.80 13.00 3.46
CA GLN A 9 6.93 12.36 4.78
C GLN A 9 8.39 11.99 5.08
N GLY A 10 9.08 11.43 4.09
CA GLY A 10 10.50 11.09 4.18
C GLY A 10 11.36 12.30 4.50
N LYS A 11 11.16 13.43 3.82
CA LYS A 11 11.88 14.69 4.09
C LYS A 11 11.60 15.22 5.51
N ILE A 12 10.36 15.12 5.99
CA ILE A 12 10.02 15.56 7.36
C ILE A 12 10.80 14.74 8.40
N LEU A 13 10.87 13.42 8.22
CA LEU A 13 11.60 12.52 9.13
C LEU A 13 13.11 12.72 9.00
N ALA A 14 13.65 12.78 7.79
CA ALA A 14 15.08 12.98 7.55
C ALA A 14 15.59 14.30 8.14
N LYS A 15 14.85 15.39 8.01
CA LYS A 15 15.18 16.69 8.66
C LYS A 15 15.18 16.63 10.19
N LYS A 16 14.61 15.57 10.77
CA LYS A 16 14.69 15.30 12.21
C LYS A 16 15.83 14.34 12.57
N GLY A 17 16.65 13.93 11.60
CA GLY A 17 17.73 12.96 11.80
C GLY A 17 17.23 11.52 11.90
N LEU A 18 16.01 11.22 11.42
CA LEU A 18 15.44 9.89 11.41
C LEU A 18 15.59 9.29 10.01
N TRP A 19 16.28 8.13 9.93
CA TRP A 19 16.39 7.37 8.69
C TRP A 19 15.13 6.52 8.45
N ILE A 20 14.68 6.50 7.20
CA ILE A 20 13.52 5.68 6.79
C ILE A 20 14.05 4.34 6.28
N SER A 21 13.77 3.26 6.98
CA SER A 21 14.21 1.92 6.62
C SER A 21 13.31 1.23 5.59
N GLU A 22 12.05 1.67 5.46
CA GLU A 22 11.09 1.07 4.54
C GLU A 22 10.04 2.08 4.08
N PHE A 23 9.76 2.08 2.78
CA PHE A 23 8.55 2.66 2.20
C PHE A 23 7.60 1.54 1.78
N ARG A 24 6.40 1.56 2.34
CA ARG A 24 5.33 0.62 1.98
C ARG A 24 4.34 1.29 1.05
N ILE A 25 4.29 0.79 -0.19
CA ILE A 25 3.48 1.34 -1.27
C ILE A 25 2.12 0.67 -1.27
N GLU A 26 1.08 1.46 -1.43
CA GLU A 26 -0.31 1.01 -1.55
C GLU A 26 -1.01 1.86 -2.61
N SER A 27 -1.97 1.26 -3.32
CA SER A 27 -2.89 2.06 -4.13
C SER A 27 -3.93 2.77 -3.26
N GLY A 28 -4.47 3.89 -3.72
CA GLY A 28 -5.54 4.59 -3.04
C GLY A 28 -6.80 3.76 -2.83
N LEU A 29 -7.04 2.79 -3.71
CA LEU A 29 -8.18 1.88 -3.63
C LEU A 29 -8.07 0.87 -2.48
N ASN A 30 -6.85 0.57 -2.01
CA ASN A 30 -6.62 -0.46 -1.00
C ASN A 30 -6.41 0.11 0.41
N CYS A 31 -5.96 1.35 0.54
CA CYS A 31 -5.61 1.94 1.83
C CYS A 31 -6.61 2.97 2.35
N GLY A 32 -7.73 3.17 1.66
CA GLY A 32 -8.78 4.10 2.10
C GLY A 32 -8.42 5.59 2.01
N GLY A 33 -7.29 5.94 1.46
CA GLY A 33 -6.88 7.32 1.22
C GLY A 33 -5.38 7.56 1.39
N HIS A 34 -4.95 8.72 0.91
CA HIS A 34 -3.58 9.23 1.04
C HIS A 34 -3.56 10.52 1.85
N ALA A 35 -2.50 10.73 2.61
CA ALA A 35 -2.30 11.98 3.36
C ALA A 35 -2.20 13.21 2.42
N PHE A 36 -1.72 12.99 1.18
CA PHE A 36 -1.62 14.02 0.14
C PHE A 36 -2.21 13.45 -1.14
N ALA A 37 -3.40 13.89 -1.49
CA ALA A 37 -4.11 13.41 -2.67
C ALA A 37 -3.31 13.65 -3.96
N THR A 38 -3.24 12.63 -4.79
CA THR A 38 -2.70 12.68 -6.16
C THR A 38 -3.64 11.97 -7.11
N ASP A 39 -3.55 12.25 -8.40
CA ASP A 39 -4.39 11.64 -9.42
C ASP A 39 -4.06 10.15 -9.67
N GLY A 40 -2.96 9.64 -9.09
CA GLY A 40 -2.50 8.27 -9.25
C GLY A 40 -3.19 7.28 -8.32
N LEU A 41 -4.38 6.82 -8.67
CA LEU A 41 -5.09 5.78 -7.92
C LEU A 41 -4.60 4.36 -8.22
N LEU A 42 -3.91 4.15 -9.33
CA LEU A 42 -3.46 2.84 -9.80
C LEU A 42 -2.06 2.51 -9.30
N LEU A 43 -1.87 1.26 -8.88
CA LEU A 43 -0.61 0.78 -8.31
C LEU A 43 0.55 0.81 -9.31
N GLY A 44 0.33 0.39 -10.55
CA GLY A 44 1.38 0.32 -11.58
C GLY A 44 2.12 1.63 -11.82
N PRO A 45 1.44 2.75 -12.12
CA PRO A 45 2.08 4.06 -12.28
C PRO A 45 2.86 4.52 -11.02
N ILE A 46 2.35 4.22 -9.83
CA ILE A 46 3.02 4.55 -8.57
C ILE A 46 4.35 3.78 -8.47
N LEU A 47 4.31 2.47 -8.71
CA LEU A 47 5.50 1.61 -8.66
C LEU A 47 6.53 2.00 -9.72
N GLU A 48 6.10 2.36 -10.92
CA GLU A 48 6.99 2.83 -11.98
C GLU A 48 7.70 4.14 -11.58
N GLU A 49 6.99 5.06 -10.94
CA GLU A 49 7.59 6.28 -10.42
C GLU A 49 8.64 5.99 -9.34
N PHE A 50 8.36 5.09 -8.39
CA PHE A 50 9.33 4.67 -7.39
C PHE A 50 10.56 4.02 -8.03
N LYS A 51 10.37 3.11 -8.97
CA LYS A 51 11.45 2.44 -9.71
C LYS A 51 12.40 3.46 -10.34
N ASN A 52 11.85 4.43 -11.05
CA ASN A 52 12.63 5.43 -11.78
C ASN A 52 13.31 6.46 -10.86
N LYS A 53 12.74 6.75 -9.70
CA LYS A 53 13.21 7.82 -8.80
C LYS A 53 13.84 7.29 -7.50
N LYS A 54 13.96 5.98 -7.30
CA LYS A 54 14.51 5.37 -6.07
C LYS A 54 15.87 5.94 -5.69
N THR A 55 16.79 6.02 -6.64
CA THR A 55 18.15 6.51 -6.40
C THR A 55 18.17 7.98 -5.97
N GLN A 56 17.36 8.81 -6.62
CA GLN A 56 17.24 10.20 -6.27
C GLN A 56 16.65 10.40 -4.88
N LEU A 57 15.57 9.64 -4.57
CA LEU A 57 14.92 9.65 -3.25
C LEU A 57 15.92 9.31 -2.14
N LEU A 58 16.68 8.22 -2.32
CA LEU A 58 17.69 7.77 -1.38
C LEU A 58 18.76 8.83 -1.12
N ALA A 59 19.34 9.41 -2.17
CA ALA A 59 20.38 10.41 -2.06
C ALA A 59 19.87 11.68 -1.33
N GLU A 60 18.66 12.11 -1.66
CA GLU A 60 18.08 13.30 -1.03
C GLU A 60 17.81 13.09 0.46
N LEU A 61 17.21 11.95 0.84
CA LEU A 61 16.93 11.64 2.24
C LEU A 61 18.21 11.42 3.04
N PHE A 62 19.24 10.80 2.46
CA PHE A 62 20.54 10.60 3.09
C PHE A 62 21.21 11.94 3.43
N ASN A 63 21.25 12.86 2.47
CA ASN A 63 21.84 14.16 2.67
C ASN A 63 21.09 14.97 3.75
N LEU A 64 19.77 14.98 3.72
CA LEU A 64 18.95 15.67 4.72
C LEU A 64 19.12 15.06 6.12
N CYS A 65 19.15 13.74 6.22
CA CYS A 65 19.31 13.04 7.49
C CYS A 65 20.69 13.32 8.10
N ASN A 66 21.77 13.19 7.32
CA ASN A 66 23.11 13.46 7.79
C ASN A 66 23.33 14.94 8.17
N ALA A 67 22.78 15.88 7.42
CA ALA A 67 22.82 17.30 7.79
C ALA A 67 22.17 17.54 9.17
N ALA A 68 21.00 16.96 9.39
CA ALA A 68 20.29 17.09 10.68
C ALA A 68 21.02 16.40 11.85
N LEU A 69 21.68 15.26 11.59
CA LEU A 69 22.48 14.55 12.60
C LEU A 69 23.74 15.39 12.96
N THR A 70 24.39 15.97 11.96
CA THR A 70 25.54 16.87 12.17
C THR A 70 25.15 18.07 13.02
N GLU A 71 24.05 18.73 12.69
CA GLU A 71 23.54 19.88 13.45
C GLU A 71 23.28 19.57 14.92
N LYS A 72 22.84 18.32 15.19
CA LYS A 72 22.58 17.83 16.55
C LYS A 72 23.82 17.31 17.28
N GLY A 73 24.99 17.29 16.66
CA GLY A 73 26.19 16.68 17.21
C GLY A 73 26.10 15.15 17.37
N ILE A 74 25.27 14.49 16.59
CA ILE A 74 25.06 13.04 16.59
C ILE A 74 25.86 12.41 15.45
N HIS A 75 26.31 11.17 15.64
CA HIS A 75 27.03 10.41 14.61
C HIS A 75 26.23 10.33 13.32
N THR A 76 26.85 10.68 12.21
CA THR A 76 26.30 10.59 10.86
C THR A 76 26.52 9.20 10.27
N PHE A 77 25.72 8.84 9.28
CA PHE A 77 25.93 7.64 8.49
C PHE A 77 27.12 7.82 7.54
N ALA A 78 28.14 6.97 7.66
CA ALA A 78 29.30 6.98 6.76
C ALA A 78 28.95 6.39 5.38
N LEU A 79 28.03 5.43 5.34
CA LEU A 79 27.52 4.78 4.11
C LEU A 79 26.00 4.94 4.08
N LEU A 80 25.44 4.89 2.87
CA LEU A 80 24.00 4.89 2.65
C LEU A 80 23.36 3.68 3.33
N PRO A 81 22.52 3.85 4.36
CA PRO A 81 21.85 2.73 4.99
C PRO A 81 20.84 2.08 4.05
N GLN A 82 20.59 0.79 4.25
CA GLN A 82 19.58 0.08 3.48
C GLN A 82 18.21 0.71 3.65
N MET A 83 17.48 0.82 2.53
CA MET A 83 16.07 1.21 2.51
C MET A 83 15.31 0.21 1.64
N LYS A 84 14.25 -0.34 2.19
CA LYS A 84 13.36 -1.27 1.50
C LYS A 84 12.19 -0.53 0.85
N ILE A 85 11.77 -1.02 -0.30
CA ILE A 85 10.51 -0.63 -0.93
C ILE A 85 9.65 -1.88 -1.05
N THR A 86 8.53 -1.87 -0.36
CA THR A 86 7.56 -2.97 -0.37
C THR A 86 6.22 -2.49 -0.92
N VAL A 87 5.42 -3.40 -1.42
CA VAL A 87 4.08 -3.12 -1.94
C VAL A 87 3.04 -3.99 -1.27
N GLN A 88 1.85 -3.45 -1.03
CA GLN A 88 0.75 -4.23 -0.48
C GLN A 88 -0.58 -3.93 -1.16
N GLY A 89 -1.43 -4.97 -1.16
CA GLY A 89 -2.76 -4.94 -1.76
C GLY A 89 -2.76 -5.16 -3.27
N GLY A 90 -3.86 -5.66 -3.79
CA GLY A 90 -4.05 -5.93 -5.22
C GLY A 90 -3.27 -7.12 -5.77
N ILE A 91 -2.71 -7.98 -4.91
CA ILE A 91 -1.93 -9.17 -5.28
C ILE A 91 -2.80 -10.39 -5.01
N GLY A 92 -3.09 -11.18 -6.05
CA GLY A 92 -3.96 -12.36 -5.96
C GLY A 92 -3.27 -13.68 -6.30
N THR A 93 -2.16 -13.63 -7.03
CA THR A 93 -1.48 -14.82 -7.54
C THR A 93 0.05 -14.78 -7.34
N ALA A 94 0.67 -15.96 -7.30
CA ALA A 94 2.12 -16.09 -7.25
C ALA A 94 2.82 -15.43 -8.46
N LYS A 95 2.20 -15.48 -9.64
CA LYS A 95 2.72 -14.87 -10.87
C LYS A 95 2.78 -13.35 -10.77
N GLU A 96 1.74 -12.72 -10.23
CA GLU A 96 1.73 -11.28 -9.96
C GLU A 96 2.79 -10.90 -8.94
N ASN A 97 2.94 -11.70 -7.89
CA ASN A 97 3.99 -11.50 -6.89
C ASN A 97 5.38 -11.51 -7.50
N SER A 98 5.72 -12.54 -8.29
CA SER A 98 7.02 -12.63 -8.97
C SER A 98 7.24 -11.45 -9.90
N PHE A 99 6.24 -11.05 -10.69
CA PHE A 99 6.30 -9.88 -11.55
C PHE A 99 6.62 -8.60 -10.76
N LEU A 100 5.95 -8.38 -9.63
CA LEU A 100 6.18 -7.19 -8.80
C LEU A 100 7.61 -7.15 -8.25
N LEU A 101 8.11 -8.25 -7.74
CA LEU A 101 9.47 -8.35 -7.20
C LEU A 101 10.53 -8.15 -8.29
N GLU A 102 10.39 -8.82 -9.43
CA GLU A 102 11.38 -8.81 -10.50
C GLU A 102 11.34 -7.53 -11.34
N HIS A 103 10.16 -7.12 -11.80
CA HIS A 103 10.02 -5.97 -12.71
C HIS A 103 10.28 -4.64 -12.02
N TYR A 104 9.76 -4.46 -10.80
CA TYR A 104 9.92 -3.21 -10.05
C TYR A 104 11.08 -3.24 -9.05
N GLY A 105 11.76 -4.36 -8.89
CA GLY A 105 12.88 -4.50 -7.96
C GLY A 105 12.47 -4.23 -6.51
N LEU A 106 11.31 -4.77 -6.11
CA LEU A 106 10.76 -4.58 -4.77
C LEU A 106 11.40 -5.55 -3.78
N ASP A 107 11.51 -5.11 -2.53
CA ASP A 107 12.10 -5.89 -1.44
C ASP A 107 11.09 -6.84 -0.76
N GLY A 108 9.80 -6.69 -1.07
CA GLY A 108 8.76 -7.56 -0.53
C GLY A 108 7.35 -7.14 -0.93
N THR A 109 6.40 -8.03 -0.66
CA THR A 109 4.97 -7.84 -0.94
C THR A 109 4.14 -8.15 0.29
N GLY A 110 3.01 -7.44 0.45
CA GLY A 110 2.00 -7.69 1.46
C GLY A 110 0.69 -8.11 0.80
N TRP A 111 0.13 -9.20 1.25
CA TRP A 111 -1.08 -9.78 0.73
C TRP A 111 -2.24 -9.54 1.69
N GLY A 112 -3.42 -9.26 1.17
CA GLY A 112 -4.64 -9.07 1.94
C GLY A 112 -5.74 -10.04 1.50
N SER A 113 -6.40 -9.75 0.39
CA SER A 113 -7.58 -10.50 -0.06
C SER A 113 -7.40 -12.02 -0.18
N PRO A 114 -6.26 -12.58 -0.64
CA PRO A 114 -6.08 -14.03 -0.68
C PRO A 114 -6.18 -14.70 0.69
N PHE A 115 -5.83 -14.01 1.78
CA PHE A 115 -5.95 -14.55 3.13
C PHE A 115 -7.39 -14.69 3.60
N LEU A 116 -8.36 -14.04 2.95
CA LEU A 116 -9.78 -14.25 3.24
C LEU A 116 -10.24 -15.69 2.93
N LEU A 117 -9.49 -16.42 2.09
CA LEU A 117 -9.73 -17.82 1.75
C LEU A 117 -8.95 -18.81 2.64
N VAL A 118 -8.20 -18.30 3.62
CA VAL A 118 -7.37 -19.11 4.54
C VAL A 118 -7.99 -19.06 5.94
N PRO A 119 -8.74 -20.08 6.37
CA PRO A 119 -9.45 -20.07 7.66
C PRO A 119 -8.54 -19.86 8.87
N GLU A 120 -7.29 -20.31 8.78
CA GLU A 120 -6.28 -20.14 9.84
C GLU A 120 -5.80 -18.69 9.99
N ALA A 121 -5.96 -17.88 8.94
CA ALA A 121 -5.51 -16.49 8.92
C ALA A 121 -6.63 -15.48 9.20
N THR A 122 -7.88 -15.80 8.82
CA THR A 122 -9.02 -14.88 8.92
C THR A 122 -10.28 -15.61 9.33
N ASN A 123 -11.12 -14.92 10.12
CA ASN A 123 -12.44 -15.43 10.50
C ASN A 123 -13.51 -14.83 9.58
N VAL A 124 -13.74 -15.49 8.45
CA VAL A 124 -14.80 -15.16 7.48
C VAL A 124 -15.87 -16.23 7.55
N ASP A 125 -17.14 -15.85 7.47
CA ASP A 125 -18.24 -16.82 7.47
C ASP A 125 -18.22 -17.74 6.24
N ASP A 126 -18.68 -18.99 6.42
CA ASP A 126 -18.62 -20.04 5.41
C ASP A 126 -19.35 -19.67 4.10
N GLU A 127 -20.43 -18.89 4.18
CA GLU A 127 -21.18 -18.43 3.01
C GLU A 127 -20.31 -17.47 2.19
N THR A 128 -19.70 -16.49 2.85
CA THR A 128 -18.82 -15.52 2.19
C THR A 128 -17.58 -16.20 1.61
N ILE A 129 -16.97 -17.18 2.30
CA ILE A 129 -15.83 -17.94 1.76
C ILE A 129 -16.21 -18.69 0.47
N LYS A 130 -17.35 -19.37 0.43
CA LYS A 130 -17.82 -20.07 -0.77
C LYS A 130 -18.04 -19.12 -1.94
N GLU A 131 -18.65 -17.99 -1.70
CA GLU A 131 -18.86 -16.95 -2.71
C GLU A 131 -17.55 -16.33 -3.21
N LEU A 132 -16.60 -16.08 -2.31
CA LEU A 132 -15.26 -15.56 -2.66
C LEU A 132 -14.46 -16.55 -3.50
N ALA A 133 -14.54 -17.85 -3.21
CA ALA A 133 -13.80 -18.90 -3.95
C ALA A 133 -14.22 -18.99 -5.43
N THR A 134 -15.43 -18.55 -5.77
CA THR A 134 -15.98 -18.54 -7.13
C THR A 134 -16.19 -17.14 -7.69
N ALA A 135 -15.69 -16.11 -6.99
CA ALA A 135 -15.94 -14.73 -7.35
C ALA A 135 -15.26 -14.31 -8.66
N GLU A 136 -15.99 -13.56 -9.47
CA GLU A 136 -15.52 -12.94 -10.69
C GLU A 136 -15.37 -11.42 -10.50
N LYS A 137 -14.73 -10.76 -11.45
CA LYS A 137 -14.54 -9.29 -11.42
C LYS A 137 -15.86 -8.51 -11.28
N THR A 138 -16.94 -9.02 -11.83
CA THR A 138 -18.30 -8.43 -11.76
C THR A 138 -18.92 -8.49 -10.37
N ASP A 139 -18.41 -9.36 -9.50
CA ASP A 139 -18.88 -9.51 -8.12
C ASP A 139 -18.34 -8.41 -7.20
N TYR A 140 -17.42 -7.60 -7.70
CA TYR A 140 -16.89 -6.44 -7.00
C TYR A 140 -17.46 -5.12 -7.55
N TYR A 141 -17.45 -4.09 -6.73
CA TYR A 141 -17.81 -2.73 -7.13
C TYR A 141 -17.06 -1.69 -6.31
N LEU A 142 -16.89 -0.52 -6.87
CA LEU A 142 -16.35 0.63 -6.15
C LEU A 142 -17.45 1.20 -5.24
N SER A 143 -17.23 1.09 -3.94
CA SER A 143 -18.11 1.63 -2.92
C SER A 143 -17.65 3.03 -2.51
N ASN A 144 -18.58 3.96 -2.40
CA ASN A 144 -18.36 5.31 -1.86
C ASN A 144 -18.66 5.40 -0.36
N ALA A 145 -18.83 4.28 0.33
CA ALA A 145 -19.18 4.25 1.76
C ALA A 145 -17.99 4.55 2.69
N SER A 146 -16.83 4.90 2.15
CA SER A 146 -15.68 5.31 2.97
C SER A 146 -15.95 6.66 3.65
N PRO A 147 -15.70 6.77 4.97
CA PRO A 147 -15.77 8.04 5.69
C PRO A 147 -14.83 9.12 5.15
N LEU A 148 -13.77 8.71 4.47
CA LEU A 148 -12.76 9.60 3.87
C LEU A 148 -13.10 10.02 2.43
N GLY A 149 -14.24 9.59 1.89
CA GLY A 149 -14.65 9.89 0.53
C GLY A 149 -13.84 9.21 -0.57
N VAL A 150 -12.96 8.27 -0.22
CA VAL A 150 -12.15 7.52 -1.19
C VAL A 150 -12.87 6.23 -1.57
N PRO A 151 -13.15 5.98 -2.85
CA PRO A 151 -13.77 4.73 -3.29
C PRO A 151 -12.88 3.52 -2.94
N PHE A 152 -13.50 2.42 -2.55
CA PHE A 152 -12.81 1.15 -2.31
C PHE A 152 -13.58 -0.02 -2.92
N ASN A 153 -12.84 -1.10 -3.25
CA ASN A 153 -13.45 -2.32 -3.75
C ASN A 153 -14.25 -3.01 -2.65
N ASN A 154 -15.52 -3.29 -2.93
CA ASN A 154 -16.39 -4.04 -2.05
C ASN A 154 -16.96 -5.28 -2.76
N PHE A 155 -17.16 -6.37 -2.00
CA PHE A 155 -17.68 -7.63 -2.51
C PHE A 155 -19.19 -7.72 -2.35
N ARG A 156 -19.93 -7.79 -3.48
CA ARG A 156 -21.41 -7.73 -3.54
C ARG A 156 -22.10 -8.87 -2.84
N LYS A 157 -21.48 -10.04 -2.82
CA LYS A 157 -22.09 -11.29 -2.35
C LYS A 157 -21.76 -11.63 -0.90
N SER A 158 -21.02 -10.75 -0.18
CA SER A 158 -20.73 -10.97 1.24
C SER A 158 -22.00 -10.98 2.07
N SER A 159 -21.98 -11.72 3.17
CA SER A 159 -23.07 -11.77 4.16
C SER A 159 -23.40 -10.38 4.72
N ALA A 160 -22.37 -9.55 4.94
CA ALA A 160 -22.51 -8.17 5.37
C ALA A 160 -23.27 -7.30 4.36
N GLU A 161 -22.97 -7.41 3.06
CA GLU A 161 -23.69 -6.68 2.01
C GLU A 161 -25.15 -7.15 1.88
N LYS A 162 -25.41 -8.45 2.01
CA LYS A 162 -26.77 -8.99 2.03
C LYS A 162 -27.57 -8.43 3.21
N GLN A 163 -26.97 -8.35 4.40
CA GLN A 163 -27.60 -7.75 5.59
C GLN A 163 -27.83 -6.24 5.42
N ARG A 164 -26.86 -5.52 4.85
CA ARG A 164 -27.01 -4.09 4.58
C ARG A 164 -28.19 -3.80 3.67
N LYS A 165 -28.33 -4.53 2.57
CA LYS A 165 -29.47 -4.41 1.66
C LYS A 165 -30.81 -4.66 2.35
N LYS A 166 -30.91 -5.76 3.13
CA LYS A 166 -32.13 -6.04 3.89
C LYS A 166 -32.55 -4.93 4.84
N ARG A 167 -31.57 -4.19 5.42
CA ARG A 167 -31.87 -3.05 6.31
C ARG A 167 -32.28 -1.79 5.55
N MET A 168 -31.91 -1.67 4.28
CA MET A 168 -32.29 -0.51 3.45
C MET A 168 -33.65 -0.71 2.79
N ASP A 169 -34.06 -1.95 2.55
CA ASP A 169 -35.32 -2.31 1.87
C ASP A 169 -36.49 -2.50 2.87
N GLY A 170 -36.24 -2.53 4.16
CA GLY A 170 -37.22 -2.63 5.24
C GLY A 170 -37.38 -1.36 6.06
#